data_88591fbe33dc29ccd6ebb13f390c8e0e
#
_entry.id   88591fbe33dc29ccd6ebb13f390c8e0e
#
_cell.length_a   1.000
_cell.length_b   1.000
_cell.length_c   1.000
_cell.angle_alpha   90.00
_cell.angle_beta   90.00
_cell.angle_gamma   90.00
#
_symmetry.space_group_name_H-M   'P 1'
#
loop_
_entity.id
_entity.type
_entity.pdbx_description
1 polymer ?
#
loop_
_entity_poly.entity_id
_entity_poly.type
_entity_poly.pdbx_seq_one_letter_code
_entity_poly.pdbx_strand_id
1 'polypeptide(L)'
;MERPMARSLEGRRAFSHRKSYKGQKHTVIGAISIDGLVCIKAIKDSMKGENFETFVSKNLCPKLSKGKVVVMDNLKIHKSEKVQQMITDTGAKPLYLPRYSPDFNPIEMLWSVLKSFIRRFKPQTSFAMQQVLRIFLLVLNKSFFKNWFAKCYYCTS
;
A
#
# COMPACT_ATOMS: atom_id res chain seq x y z
N MET A 1 19.62 -13.62 -1.86
CA MET A 1 18.47 -14.22 -1.12
C MET A 1 18.98 -14.65 0.23
N GLU A 2 18.59 -13.98 1.31
CA GLU A 2 18.91 -14.46 2.65
C GLU A 2 17.94 -15.58 2.99
N ARG A 3 18.47 -16.75 3.29
CA ARG A 3 17.65 -17.90 3.67
C ARG A 3 17.14 -17.70 5.11
N PRO A 4 15.86 -17.88 5.41
CA PRO A 4 15.33 -17.78 6.77
C PRO A 4 15.78 -18.93 7.69
N MET A 5 16.37 -19.97 7.11
CA MET A 5 16.90 -21.13 7.83
C MET A 5 18.35 -21.38 7.40
N ALA A 6 19.21 -21.68 8.36
CA ALA A 6 20.58 -22.13 8.15
C ALA A 6 20.74 -23.55 8.71
N ARG A 7 21.52 -24.39 8.03
CA ARG A 7 21.92 -25.72 8.54
C ARG A 7 23.31 -25.60 9.17
N SER A 8 23.48 -26.20 10.32
CA SER A 8 24.78 -26.37 10.95
C SER A 8 25.01 -27.86 11.24
N LEU A 9 26.23 -28.22 11.61
CA LEU A 9 26.54 -29.56 12.07
C LEU A 9 25.73 -29.92 13.32
N GLU A 10 25.39 -31.19 13.47
CA GLU A 10 24.59 -31.70 14.58
C GLU A 10 25.19 -31.25 15.92
N GLY A 11 24.32 -30.76 16.82
CA GLY A 11 24.72 -30.20 18.11
C GLY A 11 25.28 -28.77 18.11
N ARG A 12 25.38 -28.09 16.95
CA ARG A 12 25.80 -26.68 16.89
C ARG A 12 24.72 -25.78 16.37
N ARG A 13 24.52 -24.61 17.03
CA ARG A 13 23.59 -23.59 16.57
C ARG A 13 24.19 -22.84 15.38
N ALA A 14 23.43 -22.70 14.29
CA ALA A 14 23.81 -21.83 13.19
C ALA A 14 23.67 -20.36 13.62
N PHE A 15 24.77 -19.63 13.64
CA PHE A 15 24.78 -18.20 13.91
C PHE A 15 24.88 -17.43 12.60
N SER A 16 23.95 -16.49 12.40
CA SER A 16 24.04 -15.50 11.33
C SER A 16 24.09 -14.11 11.95
N HIS A 17 25.16 -13.38 11.68
CA HIS A 17 25.23 -11.96 12.04
C HIS A 17 24.30 -11.17 11.11
N ARG A 18 23.06 -10.96 11.53
CA ARG A 18 22.17 -9.99 10.90
C ARG A 18 22.72 -8.60 11.22
N LYS A 19 23.29 -7.92 10.24
CA LYS A 19 23.47 -6.47 10.37
C LYS A 19 22.08 -5.87 10.64
N SER A 20 21.88 -5.39 11.87
CA SER A 20 20.66 -4.68 12.23
C SER A 20 20.62 -3.42 11.39
N TYR A 21 19.89 -3.50 10.26
CA TYR A 21 19.80 -2.40 9.34
C TYR A 21 18.79 -1.40 9.91
N LYS A 22 19.27 -0.34 10.53
CA LYS A 22 18.48 0.85 10.92
C LYS A 22 18.28 1.75 9.69
N GLY A 23 17.71 1.21 8.62
CA GLY A 23 17.27 2.02 7.48
C GLY A 23 16.15 2.98 7.87
N GLN A 24 16.03 4.07 7.14
CA GLN A 24 14.90 4.99 7.30
C GLN A 24 13.60 4.23 7.07
N LYS A 25 12.67 4.35 8.02
CA LYS A 25 11.32 3.79 7.83
C LYS A 25 10.60 4.58 6.75
N HIS A 26 10.03 3.89 5.79
CA HIS A 26 9.18 4.46 4.77
C HIS A 26 7.80 3.83 4.84
N THR A 27 6.78 4.63 4.85
CA THR A 27 5.40 4.20 4.71
C THR A 27 4.93 4.54 3.30
N VAL A 28 4.32 3.58 2.62
CA VAL A 28 3.72 3.81 1.30
C VAL A 28 2.22 3.83 1.46
N ILE A 29 1.60 4.84 0.88
CA ILE A 29 0.16 5.02 0.81
C ILE A 29 -0.27 5.08 -0.65
N GLY A 30 -1.44 4.54 -0.98
CA GLY A 30 -1.94 4.56 -2.34
C GLY A 30 -3.43 4.31 -2.43
N ALA A 31 -3.95 4.50 -3.62
CA ALA A 31 -5.30 4.13 -3.99
C ALA A 31 -5.29 3.47 -5.37
N ILE A 32 -6.13 2.47 -5.54
CA ILE A 32 -6.29 1.72 -6.79
C ILE A 32 -7.75 1.73 -7.23
N SER A 33 -7.97 1.53 -8.51
CA SER A 33 -9.28 1.24 -9.10
C SER A 33 -9.18 -0.02 -9.94
N ILE A 34 -10.30 -0.49 -10.45
CA ILE A 34 -10.33 -1.61 -11.40
C ILE A 34 -9.52 -1.33 -12.67
N ASP A 35 -9.38 -0.05 -13.05
CA ASP A 35 -8.65 0.38 -14.25
C ASP A 35 -7.16 0.58 -14.01
N GLY A 36 -6.72 0.52 -12.75
CA GLY A 36 -5.31 0.67 -12.42
C GLY A 36 -5.04 1.45 -11.15
N LEU A 37 -3.79 1.90 -11.05
CA LEU A 37 -3.34 2.73 -9.93
C LEU A 37 -3.89 4.15 -10.06
N VAL A 38 -4.61 4.61 -9.04
CA VAL A 38 -5.11 5.99 -8.94
C VAL A 38 -3.99 6.92 -8.47
N CYS A 39 -3.40 6.63 -7.33
CA CYS A 39 -2.25 7.40 -6.81
C CYS A 39 -1.44 6.55 -5.82
N ILE A 40 -0.17 6.92 -5.66
CA ILE A 40 0.74 6.32 -4.68
C ILE A 40 1.74 7.37 -4.19
N LYS A 41 2.11 7.30 -2.93
CA LYS A 41 3.11 8.19 -2.32
C LYS A 41 3.90 7.46 -1.25
N ALA A 42 5.22 7.64 -1.25
CA ALA A 42 6.07 7.25 -0.12
C ALA A 42 6.21 8.41 0.85
N ILE A 43 6.08 8.12 2.12
CA ILE A 43 6.22 9.07 3.22
C ILE A 43 7.38 8.58 4.09
N LYS A 44 8.24 9.50 4.51
CA LYS A 44 9.26 9.22 5.51
C LYS A 44 8.58 9.02 6.86
N ASP A 45 9.04 8.03 7.61
CA ASP A 45 8.52 7.67 8.93
C ASP A 45 7.12 7.02 8.92
N SER A 46 6.48 6.97 10.10
CA SER A 46 5.18 6.37 10.29
C SER A 46 4.05 7.28 9.79
N MET A 47 2.95 6.66 9.33
CA MET A 47 1.76 7.39 8.94
C MET A 47 1.14 8.10 10.15
N LYS A 48 1.01 9.42 10.05
CA LYS A 48 0.21 10.26 10.96
C LYS A 48 -1.07 10.71 10.29
N GLY A 49 -2.09 11.10 11.07
CA GLY A 49 -3.37 11.58 10.52
C GLY A 49 -3.20 12.71 9.52
N GLU A 50 -2.36 13.72 9.84
CA GLU A 50 -2.07 14.86 8.96
C GLU A 50 -1.47 14.45 7.61
N ASN A 51 -0.61 13.42 7.60
CA ASN A 51 -0.02 12.90 6.37
C ASN A 51 -1.09 12.23 5.50
N PHE A 52 -2.03 11.52 6.12
CA PHE A 52 -3.14 10.89 5.44
C PHE A 52 -4.11 11.94 4.87
N GLU A 53 -4.49 12.95 5.65
CA GLU A 53 -5.32 14.07 5.21
C GLU A 53 -4.69 14.80 4.03
N THR A 54 -3.39 15.08 4.10
CA THR A 54 -2.64 15.69 3.00
C THR A 54 -2.64 14.83 1.74
N PHE A 55 -2.50 13.50 1.90
CA PHE A 55 -2.59 12.57 0.78
C PHE A 55 -3.98 12.57 0.17
N VAL A 56 -5.02 12.49 0.98
CA VAL A 56 -6.41 12.51 0.50
C VAL A 56 -6.68 13.81 -0.26
N SER A 57 -6.39 14.96 0.34
CA SER A 57 -6.64 16.26 -0.26
C SER A 57 -5.87 16.47 -1.57
N LYS A 58 -4.55 16.22 -1.58
CA LYS A 58 -3.67 16.58 -2.70
C LYS A 58 -3.55 15.51 -3.79
N ASN A 59 -3.71 14.23 -3.43
CA ASN A 59 -3.44 13.13 -4.35
C ASN A 59 -4.68 12.32 -4.73
N LEU A 60 -5.64 12.15 -3.81
CA LEU A 60 -6.83 11.34 -4.05
C LEU A 60 -8.00 12.19 -4.54
N CYS A 61 -8.42 13.22 -3.81
CA CYS A 61 -9.59 14.04 -4.14
C CYS A 61 -9.58 14.60 -5.56
N PRO A 62 -8.46 15.09 -6.13
CA PRO A 62 -8.44 15.58 -7.51
C PRO A 62 -8.75 14.51 -8.57
N LYS A 63 -8.74 13.23 -8.19
CA LYS A 63 -9.01 12.08 -9.07
C LYS A 63 -10.37 11.42 -8.79
N LEU A 64 -11.08 11.94 -7.81
CA LEU A 64 -12.45 11.52 -7.51
C LEU A 64 -13.44 12.31 -8.33
N SER A 65 -14.62 11.72 -8.52
CA SER A 65 -15.77 12.36 -9.16
C SER A 65 -17.06 11.83 -8.56
N LYS A 66 -18.14 12.53 -8.83
CA LYS A 66 -19.50 12.14 -8.37
C LYS A 66 -19.81 10.69 -8.73
N GLY A 67 -20.33 9.96 -7.77
CA GLY A 67 -20.74 8.56 -7.92
C GLY A 67 -19.65 7.52 -7.65
N LYS A 68 -18.39 7.93 -7.47
CA LYS A 68 -17.33 7.01 -7.04
C LYS A 68 -17.48 6.62 -5.58
N VAL A 69 -17.05 5.38 -5.26
CA VAL A 69 -17.01 4.87 -3.89
C VAL A 69 -15.55 4.66 -3.51
N VAL A 70 -15.13 5.26 -2.40
CA VAL A 70 -13.79 5.10 -1.83
C VAL A 70 -13.85 4.08 -0.71
N VAL A 71 -13.38 2.86 -1.01
CA VAL A 71 -13.32 1.77 -0.04
C VAL A 71 -12.04 1.88 0.78
N MET A 72 -12.16 1.87 2.09
CA MET A 72 -11.04 1.98 3.03
C MET A 72 -11.16 0.94 4.14
N ASP A 73 -10.03 0.52 4.71
CA ASP A 73 -10.04 -0.28 5.92
C ASP A 73 -10.52 0.53 7.14
N ASN A 74 -10.73 -0.17 8.25
CA ASN A 74 -11.35 0.38 9.45
C ASN A 74 -10.35 1.04 10.42
N LEU A 75 -9.26 1.66 9.90
CA LEU A 75 -8.31 2.39 10.73
C LEU A 75 -8.88 3.72 11.22
N LYS A 76 -8.50 4.12 12.44
CA LYS A 76 -8.96 5.41 13.03
C LYS A 76 -8.63 6.62 12.14
N ILE A 77 -7.44 6.63 11.52
CA ILE A 77 -7.00 7.72 10.65
C ILE A 77 -7.85 7.85 9.39
N HIS A 78 -8.44 6.75 8.89
CA HIS A 78 -9.32 6.76 7.72
C HIS A 78 -10.71 7.28 8.05
N LYS A 79 -11.10 7.20 9.33
CA LYS A 79 -12.44 7.61 9.82
C LYS A 79 -12.49 9.03 10.35
N SER A 80 -11.43 9.84 10.19
CA SER A 80 -11.51 11.22 10.64
C SER A 80 -12.61 11.96 9.87
N GLU A 81 -13.40 12.76 10.58
CA GLU A 81 -14.48 13.55 9.98
C GLU A 81 -13.99 14.40 8.82
N LYS A 82 -12.78 14.95 8.96
CA LYS A 82 -12.13 15.76 7.93
C LYS A 82 -11.86 14.96 6.66
N VAL A 83 -11.42 13.70 6.75
CA VAL A 83 -11.23 12.81 5.60
C VAL A 83 -12.56 12.49 4.94
N GLN A 84 -13.58 12.19 5.73
CA GLN A 84 -14.92 11.91 5.23
C GLN A 84 -15.48 13.12 4.46
N GLN A 85 -15.37 14.30 5.04
CA GLN A 85 -15.85 15.53 4.43
C GLN A 85 -15.14 15.81 3.10
N MET A 86 -13.79 15.73 3.07
CA MET A 86 -13.01 15.93 1.84
C MET A 86 -13.44 15.00 0.70
N ILE A 87 -13.71 13.71 1.01
CA ILE A 87 -14.17 12.76 0.01
C ILE A 87 -15.60 13.10 -0.45
N THR A 88 -16.48 13.40 0.48
CA THR A 88 -17.89 13.71 0.20
C THR A 88 -18.03 14.99 -0.63
N ASP A 89 -17.19 16.00 -0.39
CA ASP A 89 -17.18 17.25 -1.15
C ASP A 89 -16.85 17.03 -2.64
N THR A 90 -16.16 15.94 -3.00
CA THR A 90 -15.96 15.55 -4.40
C THR A 90 -17.18 14.90 -5.05
N GLY A 91 -18.25 14.62 -4.28
CA GLY A 91 -19.41 13.85 -4.70
C GLY A 91 -19.18 12.32 -4.65
N ALA A 92 -18.05 11.88 -4.14
CA ALA A 92 -17.76 10.46 -3.87
C ALA A 92 -18.29 10.04 -2.48
N LYS A 93 -18.42 8.72 -2.27
CA LYS A 93 -18.90 8.16 -0.99
C LYS A 93 -17.77 7.36 -0.32
N PRO A 94 -17.39 7.65 0.93
CA PRO A 94 -16.52 6.80 1.71
C PRO A 94 -17.27 5.54 2.16
N LEU A 95 -16.61 4.36 2.06
CA LEU A 95 -17.10 3.08 2.53
C LEU A 95 -16.01 2.40 3.35
N TYR A 96 -16.34 1.93 4.55
CA TYR A 96 -15.39 1.27 5.43
C TYR A 96 -15.61 -0.24 5.47
N LEU A 97 -14.54 -0.98 5.26
CA LEU A 97 -14.55 -2.42 5.39
C LEU A 97 -14.78 -2.84 6.85
N PRO A 98 -15.34 -4.03 7.10
CA PRO A 98 -15.42 -4.61 8.43
C PRO A 98 -14.02 -4.71 9.06
N ARG A 99 -13.96 -4.78 10.39
CA ARG A 99 -12.69 -5.01 11.09
C ARG A 99 -12.13 -6.39 10.71
N TYR A 100 -10.82 -6.48 10.58
CA TYR A 100 -10.11 -7.75 10.30
C TYR A 100 -10.52 -8.42 8.98
N SER A 101 -10.86 -7.65 7.95
CA SER A 101 -11.29 -8.15 6.64
C SER A 101 -10.36 -7.70 5.50
N PRO A 102 -9.05 -8.02 5.54
CA PRO A 102 -8.10 -7.63 4.49
C PRO A 102 -8.42 -8.32 3.15
N ASP A 103 -9.10 -9.48 3.18
CA ASP A 103 -9.47 -10.26 1.99
C ASP A 103 -10.45 -9.52 1.08
N PHE A 104 -11.20 -8.56 1.61
CA PHE A 104 -12.07 -7.69 0.85
C PHE A 104 -11.38 -6.41 0.34
N ASN A 105 -10.07 -6.26 0.58
CA ASN A 105 -9.34 -5.07 0.18
C ASN A 105 -8.35 -5.37 -0.96
N PRO A 106 -8.69 -5.06 -2.22
CA PRO A 106 -7.84 -5.38 -3.38
C PRO A 106 -6.43 -4.76 -3.29
N ILE A 107 -6.27 -3.67 -2.55
CA ILE A 107 -4.97 -3.00 -2.40
C ILE A 107 -3.94 -3.84 -1.62
N GLU A 108 -4.39 -4.80 -0.81
CA GLU A 108 -3.49 -5.72 -0.10
C GLU A 108 -2.64 -6.57 -1.05
N MET A 109 -3.19 -6.90 -2.21
CA MET A 109 -2.45 -7.61 -3.26
C MET A 109 -1.38 -6.71 -3.89
N LEU A 110 -1.68 -5.43 -4.11
CA LEU A 110 -0.69 -4.44 -4.53
C LEU A 110 0.45 -4.36 -3.50
N TRP A 111 0.11 -4.27 -2.20
CA TRP A 111 1.12 -4.23 -1.13
C TRP A 111 1.97 -5.49 -1.06
N SER A 112 1.41 -6.66 -1.30
CA SER A 112 2.16 -7.92 -1.35
C SER A 112 3.20 -7.91 -2.45
N VAL A 113 2.82 -7.53 -3.68
CA VAL A 113 3.73 -7.44 -4.83
C VAL A 113 4.78 -6.35 -4.60
N LEU A 114 4.39 -5.17 -4.13
CA LEU A 114 5.29 -4.08 -3.83
C LEU A 114 6.31 -4.44 -2.73
N LYS A 115 5.88 -5.10 -1.66
CA LYS A 115 6.79 -5.58 -0.59
C LYS A 115 7.83 -6.55 -1.12
N SER A 116 7.44 -7.44 -2.05
CA SER A 116 8.38 -8.38 -2.69
C SER A 116 9.39 -7.64 -3.55
N PHE A 117 8.93 -6.62 -4.29
CA PHE A 117 9.77 -5.79 -5.13
C PHE A 117 10.77 -4.97 -4.30
N ILE A 118 10.31 -4.29 -3.25
CA ILE A 118 11.16 -3.52 -2.34
C ILE A 118 12.20 -4.42 -1.67
N ARG A 119 11.83 -5.64 -1.24
CA ARG A 119 12.77 -6.61 -0.65
C ARG A 119 13.88 -7.02 -1.60
N ARG A 120 13.60 -7.08 -2.90
CA ARG A 120 14.60 -7.40 -3.92
C ARG A 120 15.62 -6.28 -4.11
N PHE A 121 15.17 -5.02 -4.15
CA PHE A 121 16.03 -3.86 -4.42
C PHE A 121 16.65 -3.24 -3.16
N LYS A 122 16.10 -3.50 -1.97
CA LYS A 122 16.57 -3.01 -0.66
C LYS A 122 16.98 -1.52 -0.67
N PRO A 123 16.08 -0.60 -1.05
CA PRO A 123 16.40 0.82 -1.12
C PRO A 123 16.81 1.37 0.25
N GLN A 124 17.93 2.07 0.29
CA GLN A 124 18.58 2.53 1.51
C GLN A 124 18.24 4.00 1.85
N THR A 125 17.85 4.76 0.84
CA THR A 125 17.56 6.19 0.94
C THR A 125 16.16 6.49 0.43
N SER A 126 15.61 7.65 0.81
CA SER A 126 14.31 8.10 0.28
C SER A 126 14.33 8.27 -1.24
N PHE A 127 15.44 8.71 -1.79
CA PHE A 127 15.61 8.81 -3.24
C PHE A 127 15.55 7.43 -3.91
N ALA A 128 16.31 6.45 -3.39
CA ALA A 128 16.29 5.07 -3.89
C ALA A 128 14.88 4.46 -3.79
N MET A 129 14.14 4.72 -2.70
CA MET A 129 12.76 4.28 -2.54
C MET A 129 11.85 4.85 -3.63
N GLN A 130 11.99 6.15 -3.94
CA GLN A 130 11.22 6.78 -5.01
C GLN A 130 11.53 6.17 -6.38
N GLN A 131 12.81 5.87 -6.68
CA GLN A 131 13.19 5.22 -7.93
C GLN A 131 12.62 3.80 -8.01
N VAL A 132 12.70 3.02 -6.92
CA VAL A 132 12.11 1.69 -6.86
C VAL A 132 10.60 1.74 -7.09
N LEU A 133 9.89 2.70 -6.51
CA LEU A 133 8.46 2.90 -6.78
C LEU A 133 8.19 3.26 -8.24
N ARG A 134 9.00 4.14 -8.84
CA ARG A 134 8.85 4.49 -10.26
C ARG A 134 9.00 3.26 -11.17
N ILE A 135 10.06 2.47 -10.95
CA ILE A 135 10.29 1.24 -11.72
C ILE A 135 9.14 0.25 -11.49
N PHE A 136 8.70 0.07 -10.23
CA PHE A 136 7.55 -0.77 -9.91
C PHE A 136 6.31 -0.38 -10.72
N LEU A 137 6.02 0.91 -10.83
CA LEU A 137 4.86 1.41 -11.57
C LEU A 137 4.97 1.16 -13.08
N LEU A 138 6.18 1.19 -13.63
CA LEU A 138 6.41 0.89 -15.06
C LEU A 138 6.18 -0.58 -15.41
N VAL A 139 6.50 -1.48 -14.48
CA VAL A 139 6.36 -2.94 -14.71
C VAL A 139 5.01 -3.49 -14.25
N LEU A 140 4.19 -2.68 -13.57
CA LEU A 140 2.91 -3.11 -13.06
C LEU A 140 1.87 -3.20 -14.19
N ASN A 141 1.45 -4.43 -14.52
CA ASN A 141 0.46 -4.64 -15.56
C ASN A 141 -0.96 -4.28 -15.05
N LYS A 142 -1.70 -3.54 -15.88
CA LYS A 142 -3.08 -3.13 -15.57
C LYS A 142 -4.04 -4.30 -15.39
N SER A 143 -3.80 -5.43 -16.04
CA SER A 143 -4.63 -6.64 -15.90
C SER A 143 -4.68 -7.17 -14.47
N PHE A 144 -3.62 -6.93 -13.67
CA PHE A 144 -3.61 -7.36 -12.27
C PHE A 144 -4.73 -6.73 -11.46
N PHE A 145 -5.06 -5.46 -11.71
CA PHE A 145 -6.08 -4.74 -10.95
C PHE A 145 -7.45 -5.40 -11.12
N LYS A 146 -7.86 -5.72 -12.36
CA LYS A 146 -9.11 -6.44 -12.63
C LYS A 146 -9.18 -7.75 -11.86
N ASN A 147 -8.12 -8.55 -11.91
CA ASN A 147 -8.05 -9.82 -11.20
C ASN A 147 -8.11 -9.64 -9.67
N TRP A 148 -7.49 -8.58 -9.13
CA TRP A 148 -7.53 -8.31 -7.69
C TRP A 148 -8.92 -7.89 -7.22
N PHE A 149 -9.60 -7.05 -8.00
CA PHE A 149 -10.98 -6.66 -7.71
C PHE A 149 -11.94 -7.85 -7.83
N ALA A 150 -11.81 -8.68 -8.86
CA ALA A 150 -12.60 -9.91 -9.02
C ALA A 150 -12.40 -10.87 -7.84
N LYS A 151 -11.14 -11.07 -7.40
CA LYS A 151 -10.83 -11.92 -6.25
C LYS A 151 -11.43 -11.41 -4.95
N CYS A 152 -11.63 -10.11 -4.79
CA CYS A 152 -12.28 -9.49 -3.65
C CYS A 152 -13.80 -9.33 -3.81
N TYR A 153 -14.40 -9.98 -4.80
CA TYR A 153 -15.85 -9.98 -5.06
C TYR A 153 -16.45 -8.61 -5.46
N TYR A 154 -15.65 -7.67 -5.94
CA TYR A 154 -16.16 -6.37 -6.39
C TYR A 154 -16.67 -6.37 -7.83
N CYS A 155 -16.33 -7.37 -8.62
CA CYS A 155 -16.86 -7.58 -9.96
C CYS A 155 -17.00 -9.07 -10.20
N THR A 156 -18.16 -9.45 -10.72
CA THR A 156 -18.35 -10.76 -11.35
C THR A 156 -17.83 -10.66 -12.77
N SER A 157 -17.05 -11.66 -13.17
CA SER A 157 -16.58 -11.85 -14.54
C SER A 157 -17.74 -11.93 -15.51
#